data_96d6f34452959e9b7732950f550368ea
#
_entry.id   96d6f34452959e9b7732950f550368ea
#
_cell.length_a   1.000
_cell.length_b   1.000
_cell.length_c   1.000
_cell.angle_alpha   90.00
_cell.angle_beta   90.00
_cell.angle_gamma   90.00
#
_symmetry.space_group_name_H-M   'P 1'
#
loop_
_entity.id
_entity.type
_entity.pdbx_description
1 polymer ?
#
loop_
_entity_poly.entity_id
_entity_poly.type
_entity_poly.pdbx_seq_one_letter_code
_entity_poly.pdbx_strand_id
1 'polypeptide(L)'
;QLDGDADRLQLVDAAGRLYSGDELLYVMVVDRLACGQRVPGVVGTLMTNLGVEQALAARKVPLVRAKVGDRYVLEELNARGWTLGGEGSGHLLALDKHTTGDGIVSALQVLMAIGRNGKRLSGLLAGVNLFSQTLINVRIARDDDWTANPRLQSEQRRVQDELADEGRVLIRASGTEPVLRVMVADGSKVVWCGQGHAAAGVPCYTCGATSENPGPRSSVSPGM
;
A
#
# COMPACT_ATOMS: atom_id res chain seq x y z
N GLN A 1 -7.48 8.48 13.67
CA GLN A 1 -6.20 8.73 14.34
C GLN A 1 -5.31 9.54 13.42
N LEU A 2 -4.63 10.51 13.99
CA LEU A 2 -3.60 11.33 13.33
C LEU A 2 -2.25 10.99 13.96
N ASP A 3 -1.16 11.20 13.25
CA ASP A 3 0.19 11.12 13.78
C ASP A 3 0.63 12.41 14.49
N GLY A 4 1.92 12.55 14.84
CA GLY A 4 2.39 13.62 15.74
C GLY A 4 2.29 15.02 15.16
N ASP A 5 2.40 15.19 13.83
CA ASP A 5 2.30 16.45 13.10
C ASP A 5 0.97 16.60 12.33
N ALA A 6 0.06 15.62 12.51
CA ALA A 6 -1.30 15.60 11.99
C ALA A 6 -1.40 15.67 10.45
N ASP A 7 -0.36 15.27 9.73
CA ASP A 7 -0.32 15.23 8.28
C ASP A 7 -0.79 13.89 7.68
N ARG A 8 -0.88 12.82 8.51
CA ARG A 8 -1.32 11.48 8.13
C ARG A 8 -2.60 11.07 8.85
N LEU A 9 -3.46 10.43 8.08
CA LEU A 9 -4.74 9.90 8.55
C LEU A 9 -4.72 8.38 8.57
N GLN A 10 -5.15 7.80 9.68
CA GLN A 10 -5.52 6.40 9.79
C GLN A 10 -6.96 6.29 10.27
N LEU A 11 -7.74 5.44 9.62
CA LEU A 11 -9.10 5.13 10.03
C LEU A 11 -9.23 3.66 10.43
N VAL A 12 -9.98 3.43 11.49
CA VAL A 12 -10.30 2.09 11.99
C VAL A 12 -11.83 2.01 12.11
N ASP A 13 -12.42 0.94 11.66
CA ASP A 13 -13.85 0.71 11.81
C ASP A 13 -14.20 0.05 13.15
N ALA A 14 -15.50 -0.14 13.39
CA ALA A 14 -16.00 -0.76 14.62
C ALA A 14 -15.60 -2.23 14.79
N ALA A 15 -15.15 -2.90 13.72
CA ALA A 15 -14.63 -4.26 13.75
C ALA A 15 -13.12 -4.31 14.00
N GLY A 16 -12.46 -3.15 14.16
CA GLY A 16 -11.02 -3.03 14.37
C GLY A 16 -10.20 -3.10 13.08
N ARG A 17 -10.83 -3.06 11.89
CA ARG A 17 -10.11 -3.04 10.61
C ARG A 17 -9.47 -1.67 10.39
N LEU A 18 -8.15 -1.68 10.17
CA LEU A 18 -7.38 -0.51 9.74
C LEU A 18 -7.48 -0.34 8.22
N TYR A 19 -7.70 0.89 7.79
CA TYR A 19 -7.73 1.29 6.38
C TYR A 19 -6.49 2.08 6.02
N SER A 20 -5.81 1.67 4.95
CA SER A 20 -4.61 2.32 4.43
C SER A 20 -4.94 3.63 3.71
N GLY A 21 -3.95 4.51 3.56
CA GLY A 21 -4.10 5.74 2.78
C GLY A 21 -4.51 5.49 1.33
N ASP A 22 -4.05 4.40 0.72
CA ASP A 22 -4.46 4.02 -0.64
C ASP A 22 -5.96 3.74 -0.75
N GLU A 23 -6.54 3.05 0.25
CA GLU A 23 -7.98 2.81 0.33
C GLU A 23 -8.76 4.10 0.56
N LEU A 24 -8.25 4.98 1.42
CA LEU A 24 -8.88 6.27 1.69
C LEU A 24 -8.84 7.20 0.48
N LEU A 25 -7.75 7.21 -0.28
CA LEU A 25 -7.64 7.91 -1.55
C LEU A 25 -8.70 7.42 -2.56
N TYR A 26 -8.87 6.10 -2.67
CA TYR A 26 -9.91 5.52 -3.51
C TYR A 26 -11.31 5.96 -3.08
N VAL A 27 -11.62 5.99 -1.78
CA VAL A 27 -12.90 6.48 -1.26
C VAL A 27 -13.16 7.93 -1.64
N MET A 28 -12.14 8.80 -1.59
CA MET A 28 -12.24 10.20 -2.03
C MET A 28 -12.56 10.30 -3.53
N VAL A 29 -11.97 9.42 -4.34
CA VAL A 29 -12.27 9.34 -5.79
C VAL A 29 -13.73 8.91 -6.01
N VAL A 30 -14.17 7.86 -5.34
CA VAL A 30 -15.55 7.34 -5.46
C VAL A 30 -16.58 8.41 -5.10
N ASP A 31 -16.35 9.16 -4.02
CA ASP A 31 -17.25 10.26 -3.61
C ASP A 31 -17.32 11.36 -4.66
N ARG A 32 -16.19 11.78 -5.22
CA ARG A 32 -16.16 12.81 -6.26
C ARG A 32 -16.91 12.38 -7.51
N LEU A 33 -16.67 11.15 -7.97
CA LEU A 33 -17.39 10.58 -9.12
C LEU A 33 -18.90 10.49 -8.86
N ALA A 34 -19.31 10.08 -7.65
CA ALA A 34 -20.72 10.02 -7.26
C ALA A 34 -21.36 11.42 -7.21
N CYS A 35 -20.59 12.46 -6.91
CA CYS A 35 -21.01 13.86 -6.95
C CYS A 35 -20.98 14.47 -8.36
N GLY A 36 -20.72 13.69 -9.42
CA GLY A 36 -20.61 14.15 -10.80
C GLY A 36 -19.35 14.96 -11.09
N GLN A 37 -18.38 14.95 -10.20
CA GLN A 37 -17.11 15.65 -10.40
C GLN A 37 -16.19 14.82 -11.31
N ARG A 38 -15.46 15.52 -12.16
CA ARG A 38 -14.42 14.89 -12.98
C ARG A 38 -13.18 14.63 -12.14
N VAL A 39 -12.68 13.40 -12.15
CA VAL A 39 -11.38 13.02 -11.61
C VAL A 39 -10.49 12.61 -12.78
N PRO A 40 -9.60 13.49 -13.27
CA PRO A 40 -8.80 13.20 -14.46
C PRO A 40 -7.73 12.12 -14.21
N GLY A 41 -7.35 11.94 -12.94
CA GLY A 41 -6.42 10.94 -12.47
C GLY A 41 -6.03 11.19 -11.04
N VAL A 42 -5.27 10.26 -10.47
CA VAL A 42 -4.70 10.36 -9.13
C VAL A 42 -3.21 10.06 -9.16
N VAL A 43 -2.48 10.63 -8.21
CA VAL A 43 -1.06 10.32 -8.00
C VAL A 43 -0.91 9.50 -6.73
N GLY A 44 -0.39 8.30 -6.89
CA GLY A 44 0.07 7.47 -5.78
C GLY A 44 1.60 7.40 -5.74
N THR A 45 2.14 6.47 -5.00
CA THR A 45 3.59 6.21 -4.98
C THR A 45 3.93 4.84 -5.58
N LEU A 46 5.22 4.58 -5.71
CA LEU A 46 5.71 3.25 -6.07
C LEU A 46 5.21 2.16 -5.11
N MET A 47 4.77 2.52 -3.91
CA MET A 47 4.25 1.58 -2.90
C MET A 47 2.74 1.40 -2.95
N THR A 48 2.00 2.20 -3.72
CA THR A 48 0.54 2.11 -3.82
C THR A 48 0.11 0.69 -4.20
N ASN A 49 -0.89 0.19 -3.48
CA ASN A 49 -1.38 -1.17 -3.63
C ASN A 49 -1.95 -1.41 -5.05
N LEU A 50 -1.56 -2.53 -5.66
CA LEU A 50 -1.96 -2.86 -7.03
C LEU A 50 -3.48 -3.05 -7.15
N GLY A 51 -4.14 -3.59 -6.13
CA GLY A 51 -5.59 -3.76 -6.12
C GLY A 51 -6.35 -2.42 -6.12
N VAL A 52 -5.80 -1.39 -5.50
CA VAL A 52 -6.36 -0.03 -5.56
C VAL A 52 -6.17 0.56 -6.97
N GLU A 53 -5.01 0.37 -7.58
CA GLU A 53 -4.77 0.79 -8.97
C GLU A 53 -5.75 0.13 -9.95
N GLN A 54 -5.94 -1.19 -9.83
CA GLN A 54 -6.90 -1.93 -10.66
C GLN A 54 -8.35 -1.43 -10.44
N ALA A 55 -8.74 -1.17 -9.19
CA ALA A 55 -10.06 -0.65 -8.87
C ALA A 55 -10.29 0.77 -9.42
N LEU A 56 -9.25 1.61 -9.43
CA LEU A 56 -9.29 2.93 -10.08
C LEU A 56 -9.39 2.81 -11.61
N ALA A 57 -8.60 1.91 -12.22
CA ALA A 57 -8.64 1.65 -13.65
C ALA A 57 -10.02 1.16 -14.12
N ALA A 58 -10.69 0.29 -13.34
CA ALA A 58 -12.07 -0.14 -13.59
C ALA A 58 -13.06 1.03 -13.60
N ARG A 59 -12.75 2.14 -12.93
CA ARG A 59 -13.52 3.40 -12.94
C ARG A 59 -13.03 4.40 -13.98
N LYS A 60 -12.08 4.00 -14.83
CA LYS A 60 -11.47 4.86 -15.85
C LYS A 60 -10.71 6.06 -15.24
N VAL A 61 -10.20 5.91 -14.04
CA VAL A 61 -9.35 6.89 -13.37
C VAL A 61 -7.91 6.37 -13.38
N PRO A 62 -7.02 6.98 -14.17
CA PRO A 62 -5.63 6.56 -14.22
C PRO A 62 -4.91 6.89 -12.91
N LEU A 63 -4.03 5.98 -12.47
CA LEU A 63 -3.10 6.21 -11.38
C LEU A 63 -1.69 6.40 -11.93
N VAL A 64 -1.03 7.46 -11.52
CA VAL A 64 0.39 7.71 -11.80
C VAL A 64 1.19 7.47 -10.53
N ARG A 65 2.32 6.78 -10.67
CA ARG A 65 3.19 6.45 -9.55
C ARG A 65 4.37 7.41 -9.46
N ALA A 66 4.37 8.23 -8.41
CA ALA A 66 5.51 9.04 -8.02
C ALA A 66 6.55 8.23 -7.22
N LYS A 67 7.73 8.78 -7.03
CA LYS A 67 8.66 8.29 -6.00
C LYS A 67 8.00 8.34 -4.63
N VAL A 68 8.47 7.51 -3.69
CA VAL A 68 7.97 7.53 -2.31
C VAL A 68 8.38 8.82 -1.62
N GLY A 69 7.41 9.53 -1.08
CA GLY A 69 7.54 10.82 -0.40
C GLY A 69 6.49 11.81 -0.90
N ASP A 70 5.85 12.49 0.03
CA ASP A 70 4.78 13.49 -0.18
C ASP A 70 5.15 14.56 -1.20
N ARG A 71 6.38 15.05 -1.13
CA ARG A 71 6.94 16.02 -2.07
C ARG A 71 6.81 15.54 -3.52
N TYR A 72 7.14 14.29 -3.81
CA TYR A 72 7.09 13.77 -5.17
C TYR A 72 5.65 13.59 -5.66
N VAL A 73 4.73 13.23 -4.76
CA VAL A 73 3.30 13.18 -5.07
C VAL A 73 2.79 14.57 -5.42
N LEU A 74 3.16 15.59 -4.63
CA LEU A 74 2.79 16.98 -4.87
C LEU A 74 3.36 17.52 -6.18
N GLU A 75 4.63 17.25 -6.49
CA GLU A 75 5.29 17.63 -7.74
C GLU A 75 4.54 17.06 -8.96
N GLU A 76 4.18 15.77 -8.93
CA GLU A 76 3.43 15.11 -10.02
C GLU A 76 2.00 15.64 -10.15
N LEU A 77 1.32 15.93 -9.05
CA LEU A 77 -0.01 16.55 -9.06
C LEU A 77 0.02 17.91 -9.76
N ASN A 78 0.97 18.76 -9.37
CA ASN A 78 1.14 20.07 -9.95
C ASN A 78 1.49 20.03 -11.45
N ALA A 79 2.40 19.12 -11.84
CA ALA A 79 2.81 18.95 -13.24
C ALA A 79 1.63 18.53 -14.16
N ARG A 80 0.65 17.80 -13.62
CA ARG A 80 -0.52 17.31 -14.36
C ARG A 80 -1.76 18.17 -14.20
N GLY A 81 -1.76 19.13 -13.30
CA GLY A 81 -2.96 19.89 -12.91
C GLY A 81 -4.01 18.99 -12.24
N TRP A 82 -3.59 17.92 -11.55
CA TRP A 82 -4.48 17.03 -10.82
C TRP A 82 -4.55 17.43 -9.35
N THR A 83 -5.63 17.02 -8.68
CA THR A 83 -5.92 17.49 -7.32
C THR A 83 -5.90 16.40 -6.28
N LEU A 84 -5.95 15.12 -6.66
CA LEU A 84 -6.00 14.00 -5.73
C LEU A 84 -4.75 13.13 -5.80
N GLY A 85 -4.14 12.89 -4.66
CA GLY A 85 -3.01 12.01 -4.52
C GLY A 85 -2.79 11.58 -3.09
N GLY A 86 -1.82 10.69 -2.88
CA GLY A 86 -1.45 10.28 -1.53
C GLY A 86 -0.59 9.03 -1.48
N GLU A 87 -0.32 8.63 -0.25
CA GLU A 87 0.50 7.48 0.09
C GLU A 87 -0.26 6.49 0.97
N GLY A 88 0.09 5.23 0.89
CA GLY A 88 -0.46 4.18 1.75
C GLY A 88 -0.28 4.45 3.26
N SER A 89 0.71 5.28 3.63
CA SER A 89 0.94 5.74 5.01
C SER A 89 -0.18 6.62 5.58
N GLY A 90 -1.09 7.12 4.73
CA GLY A 90 -2.19 8.01 5.13
C GLY A 90 -1.95 9.49 4.87
N HIS A 91 -0.81 9.86 4.28
CA HIS A 91 -0.60 11.23 3.80
C HIS A 91 -1.37 11.43 2.50
N LEU A 92 -2.47 12.17 2.57
CA LEU A 92 -3.41 12.39 1.47
C LEU A 92 -3.44 13.86 1.06
N LEU A 93 -3.47 14.10 -0.25
CA LEU A 93 -3.56 15.43 -0.83
C LEU A 93 -4.89 15.60 -1.57
N ALA A 94 -5.56 16.70 -1.26
CA ALA A 94 -6.74 17.19 -1.96
C ALA A 94 -6.54 18.65 -2.30
N LEU A 95 -5.78 18.94 -3.37
CA LEU A 95 -5.28 20.28 -3.69
C LEU A 95 -6.37 21.30 -4.03
N ASP A 96 -7.59 20.83 -4.29
CA ASP A 96 -8.76 21.69 -4.41
C ASP A 96 -9.37 22.08 -3.04
N LYS A 97 -8.86 21.53 -1.94
CA LYS A 97 -9.30 21.82 -0.57
C LYS A 97 -8.21 22.43 0.29
N HIS A 98 -6.96 21.97 0.10
CA HIS A 98 -5.80 22.45 0.86
C HIS A 98 -4.53 22.37 0.00
N THR A 99 -3.54 23.21 0.25
CA THR A 99 -2.33 23.29 -0.57
C THR A 99 -1.29 22.21 -0.31
N THR A 100 -1.46 21.45 0.79
CA THR A 100 -0.56 20.36 1.20
C THR A 100 -1.38 19.21 1.79
N GLY A 101 -0.73 18.12 2.17
CA GLY A 101 -1.34 17.05 2.96
C GLY A 101 -1.73 17.57 4.35
N ASP A 102 -2.94 17.24 4.75
CA ASP A 102 -3.51 17.58 6.05
C ASP A 102 -4.45 16.44 6.47
N GLY A 103 -4.14 15.80 7.60
CA GLY A 103 -4.88 14.64 8.09
C GLY A 103 -6.30 15.00 8.51
N ILE A 104 -6.55 16.24 9.00
CA ILE A 104 -7.89 16.68 9.39
C ILE A 104 -8.75 16.94 8.15
N VAL A 105 -8.21 17.66 7.17
CA VAL A 105 -8.90 17.90 5.88
C VAL A 105 -9.19 16.57 5.20
N SER A 106 -8.25 15.64 5.18
CA SER A 106 -8.41 14.30 4.63
C SER A 106 -9.48 13.51 5.36
N ALA A 107 -9.50 13.55 6.70
CA ALA A 107 -10.52 12.90 7.51
C ALA A 107 -11.91 13.42 7.19
N LEU A 108 -12.06 14.74 7.09
CA LEU A 108 -13.34 15.37 6.74
C LEU A 108 -13.81 14.96 5.34
N GLN A 109 -12.92 14.87 4.35
CA GLN A 109 -13.27 14.38 3.01
C GLN A 109 -13.81 12.95 3.06
N VAL A 110 -13.15 12.03 3.78
CA VAL A 110 -13.58 10.64 3.90
C VAL A 110 -14.90 10.52 4.68
N LEU A 111 -15.05 11.26 5.79
CA LEU A 111 -16.30 11.27 6.57
C LEU A 111 -17.48 11.83 5.76
N MET A 112 -17.24 12.87 4.97
CA MET A 112 -18.25 13.41 4.03
C MET A 112 -18.63 12.37 2.98
N ALA A 113 -17.66 11.60 2.45
CA ALA A 113 -17.93 10.52 1.51
C ALA A 113 -18.83 9.44 2.14
N ILE A 114 -18.55 9.03 3.38
CA ILE A 114 -19.38 8.10 4.13
C ILE A 114 -20.81 8.64 4.30
N GLY A 115 -20.92 9.90 4.74
CA GLY A 115 -22.23 10.55 5.00
C GLY A 115 -23.06 10.70 3.73
N ARG A 116 -22.48 11.20 2.64
CA ARG A 116 -23.19 11.41 1.36
C ARG A 116 -23.67 10.13 0.72
N ASN A 117 -22.84 9.09 0.77
CA ASN A 117 -23.17 7.82 0.14
C ASN A 117 -24.06 6.92 1.03
N GLY A 118 -24.26 7.25 2.31
CA GLY A 118 -25.01 6.44 3.26
C GLY A 118 -24.45 5.03 3.46
N LYS A 119 -23.16 4.83 3.15
CA LYS A 119 -22.49 3.52 3.20
C LYS A 119 -21.40 3.53 4.24
N ARG A 120 -21.16 2.38 4.85
CA ARG A 120 -19.96 2.18 5.67
C ARG A 120 -18.72 2.25 4.78
N LEU A 121 -17.56 2.52 5.37
CA LEU A 121 -16.28 2.61 4.65
C LEU A 121 -15.97 1.33 3.85
N SER A 122 -16.21 0.14 4.44
CA SER A 122 -16.10 -1.13 3.74
C SER A 122 -17.00 -1.25 2.49
N GLY A 123 -18.19 -0.65 2.53
CA GLY A 123 -19.12 -0.63 1.39
C GLY A 123 -18.67 0.31 0.25
N LEU A 124 -17.95 1.39 0.57
CA LEU A 124 -17.34 2.28 -0.42
C LEU A 124 -16.15 1.63 -1.13
N LEU A 125 -15.52 0.67 -0.47
CA LEU A 125 -14.39 -0.12 -0.97
C LEU A 125 -14.83 -1.41 -1.67
N ALA A 126 -16.13 -1.60 -1.93
CA ALA A 126 -16.60 -2.74 -2.70
C ALA A 126 -15.94 -2.76 -4.09
N GLY A 127 -15.27 -3.85 -4.41
CA GLY A 127 -14.48 -4.01 -5.65
C GLY A 127 -13.00 -3.65 -5.52
N VAL A 128 -12.52 -3.23 -4.34
CA VAL A 128 -11.09 -3.14 -4.05
C VAL A 128 -10.63 -4.45 -3.42
N ASN A 129 -9.80 -5.19 -4.15
CA ASN A 129 -9.15 -6.40 -3.64
C ASN A 129 -7.68 -6.07 -3.41
N LEU A 130 -7.30 -5.86 -2.14
CA LEU A 130 -5.92 -5.54 -1.82
C LEU A 130 -5.01 -6.73 -2.09
N PHE A 131 -3.90 -6.47 -2.76
CA PHE A 131 -2.81 -7.42 -2.92
C PHE A 131 -2.00 -7.48 -1.61
N SER A 132 -1.64 -8.70 -1.22
CA SER A 132 -0.70 -8.90 -0.11
C SER A 132 0.66 -8.31 -0.50
N GLN A 133 1.24 -7.50 0.39
CA GLN A 133 2.54 -6.87 0.15
C GLN A 133 3.53 -7.34 1.23
N THR A 134 4.61 -7.98 0.80
CA THR A 134 5.71 -8.36 1.68
C THR A 134 6.89 -7.42 1.43
N LEU A 135 7.42 -6.82 2.49
CA LEU A 135 8.57 -5.94 2.43
C LEU A 135 9.75 -6.57 3.18
N ILE A 136 10.87 -6.73 2.49
CA ILE A 136 12.12 -7.26 3.05
C ILE A 136 13.18 -6.17 2.96
N ASN A 137 13.89 -5.93 4.06
CA ASN A 137 15.03 -5.03 4.11
C ASN A 137 16.32 -5.84 4.00
N VAL A 138 17.12 -5.56 2.98
CA VAL A 138 18.42 -6.19 2.73
C VAL A 138 19.51 -5.17 2.97
N ARG A 139 20.41 -5.43 3.94
CA ARG A 139 21.56 -4.55 4.18
C ARG A 139 22.52 -4.56 2.99
N ILE A 140 22.98 -3.38 2.60
CA ILE A 140 23.98 -3.18 1.56
C ILE A 140 25.11 -2.28 2.08
N ALA A 141 26.30 -2.34 1.48
CA ALA A 141 27.29 -1.32 1.71
C ALA A 141 26.84 0.02 1.12
N ARG A 142 27.24 1.14 1.74
CA ARG A 142 26.80 2.48 1.30
C ARG A 142 27.19 2.82 -0.14
N ASP A 143 28.31 2.26 -0.60
CA ASP A 143 28.92 2.55 -1.90
C ASP A 143 28.59 1.47 -2.95
N ASP A 144 27.74 0.48 -2.62
CA ASP A 144 27.32 -0.55 -3.58
C ASP A 144 26.36 0.04 -4.63
N ASP A 145 26.79 0.02 -5.88
CA ASP A 145 25.89 0.29 -7.00
C ASP A 145 25.06 -0.97 -7.33
N TRP A 146 24.04 -1.20 -6.50
CA TRP A 146 23.12 -2.32 -6.68
C TRP A 146 22.33 -2.22 -7.99
N THR A 147 22.20 -1.01 -8.57
CA THR A 147 21.46 -0.79 -9.83
C THR A 147 22.22 -1.37 -11.03
N ALA A 148 23.54 -1.42 -10.95
CA ALA A 148 24.39 -2.01 -11.98
C ALA A 148 24.57 -3.54 -11.85
N ASN A 149 24.02 -4.17 -10.81
CA ASN A 149 24.16 -5.61 -10.58
C ASN A 149 23.30 -6.42 -11.57
N PRO A 150 23.91 -7.13 -12.56
CA PRO A 150 23.16 -7.80 -13.62
C PRO A 150 22.34 -8.99 -13.10
N ARG A 151 22.83 -9.65 -12.04
CA ARG A 151 22.11 -10.77 -11.41
C ARG A 151 20.84 -10.30 -10.73
N LEU A 152 20.91 -9.18 -10.01
CA LEU A 152 19.74 -8.59 -9.35
C LEU A 152 18.68 -8.16 -10.39
N GLN A 153 19.12 -7.53 -11.48
CA GLN A 153 18.23 -7.12 -12.56
C GLN A 153 17.58 -8.33 -13.26
N SER A 154 18.34 -9.40 -13.52
CA SER A 154 17.79 -10.60 -14.14
C SER A 154 16.78 -11.30 -13.26
N GLU A 155 17.04 -11.42 -11.94
CA GLU A 155 16.12 -12.01 -11.01
C GLU A 155 14.86 -11.15 -10.81
N GLN A 156 15.01 -9.83 -10.77
CA GLN A 156 13.85 -8.94 -10.70
C GLN A 156 12.93 -9.11 -11.91
N ARG A 157 13.50 -9.21 -13.13
CA ARG A 157 12.72 -9.46 -14.35
C ARG A 157 12.03 -10.82 -14.28
N ARG A 158 12.77 -11.88 -13.93
CA ARG A 158 12.23 -13.23 -13.81
C ARG A 158 11.03 -13.28 -12.87
N VAL A 159 11.15 -12.69 -11.67
CA VAL A 159 10.06 -12.62 -10.69
C VAL A 159 8.88 -11.79 -11.22
N GLN A 160 9.14 -10.66 -11.90
CA GLN A 160 8.08 -9.85 -12.49
C GLN A 160 7.34 -10.60 -13.60
N ASP A 161 8.07 -11.36 -14.44
CA ASP A 161 7.47 -12.18 -15.49
C ASP A 161 6.61 -13.32 -14.91
N GLU A 162 7.06 -13.93 -13.81
CA GLU A 162 6.29 -14.96 -13.09
C GLU A 162 5.01 -14.39 -12.44
N LEU A 163 5.07 -13.17 -11.91
CA LEU A 163 3.92 -12.50 -11.31
C LEU A 163 2.93 -11.96 -12.36
N ALA A 164 3.40 -11.70 -13.58
CA ALA A 164 2.62 -11.13 -14.66
C ALA A 164 1.76 -9.92 -14.20
N ASP A 165 0.47 -9.94 -14.51
CA ASP A 165 -0.50 -8.91 -14.09
C ASP A 165 -1.09 -9.16 -12.69
N GLU A 166 -0.77 -10.30 -12.07
CA GLU A 166 -1.25 -10.69 -10.75
C GLU A 166 -0.32 -10.27 -9.61
N GLY A 167 0.77 -9.56 -9.94
CA GLY A 167 1.68 -9.11 -8.91
C GLY A 167 2.74 -8.13 -9.39
N ARG A 168 3.58 -7.71 -8.44
CA ARG A 168 4.64 -6.75 -8.72
C ARG A 168 5.80 -6.91 -7.77
N VAL A 169 7.02 -6.79 -8.31
CA VAL A 169 8.25 -6.67 -7.52
C VAL A 169 8.81 -5.25 -7.63
N LEU A 170 9.20 -4.67 -6.50
CA LEU A 170 9.85 -3.37 -6.43
C LEU A 170 11.10 -3.47 -5.58
N ILE A 171 12.23 -3.01 -6.11
CA ILE A 171 13.49 -2.89 -5.37
C ILE A 171 13.86 -1.40 -5.33
N ARG A 172 14.13 -0.88 -4.14
CA ARG A 172 14.56 0.51 -3.96
C ARG A 172 15.50 0.67 -2.79
N ALA A 173 16.39 1.64 -2.86
CA ALA A 173 17.18 2.05 -1.71
C ALA A 173 16.30 2.76 -0.65
N SER A 174 16.65 2.60 0.61
CA SER A 174 16.13 3.46 1.68
C SER A 174 16.80 4.83 1.62
N GLY A 175 16.04 5.90 1.83
CA GLY A 175 16.60 7.26 1.87
C GLY A 175 17.39 7.57 3.15
N THR A 176 17.20 6.78 4.22
CA THR A 176 17.77 7.06 5.55
C THR A 176 18.69 5.98 6.07
N GLU A 177 18.61 4.76 5.55
CA GLU A 177 19.34 3.60 6.03
C GLU A 177 20.10 2.91 4.88
N PRO A 178 21.24 2.26 5.13
CA PRO A 178 21.99 1.52 4.12
C PRO A 178 21.31 0.15 3.85
N VAL A 179 20.08 0.19 3.36
CA VAL A 179 19.30 -1.01 3.02
C VAL A 179 18.60 -0.86 1.69
N LEU A 180 18.51 -1.96 0.95
CA LEU A 180 17.54 -2.12 -0.13
C LEU A 180 16.22 -2.63 0.46
N ARG A 181 15.15 -2.01 0.03
CA ARG A 181 13.80 -2.45 0.33
C ARG A 181 13.25 -3.19 -0.88
N VAL A 182 13.04 -4.50 -0.69
CA VAL A 182 12.44 -5.38 -1.70
C VAL A 182 11.01 -5.59 -1.31
N MET A 183 10.07 -5.14 -2.12
CA MET A 183 8.65 -5.34 -1.96
C MET A 183 8.13 -6.26 -3.04
N VAL A 184 7.39 -7.29 -2.64
CA VAL A 184 6.62 -8.14 -3.53
C VAL A 184 5.15 -7.96 -3.19
N ALA A 185 4.35 -7.61 -4.19
CA ALA A 185 2.90 -7.62 -4.11
C ALA A 185 2.39 -8.82 -4.90
N ASP A 186 1.54 -9.63 -4.31
CA ASP A 186 0.96 -10.82 -4.93
C ASP A 186 -0.54 -10.87 -4.67
N GLY A 187 -1.33 -11.03 -5.73
CA GLY A 187 -2.78 -11.19 -5.68
C GLY A 187 -3.21 -12.58 -5.25
N SER A 188 -2.36 -13.59 -5.42
CA SER A 188 -2.57 -14.89 -4.82
C SER A 188 -2.37 -14.77 -3.30
N LYS A 189 -3.28 -15.29 -2.49
CA LYS A 189 -3.19 -15.26 -1.02
C LYS A 189 -2.07 -16.14 -0.45
N VAL A 190 -1.10 -16.51 -1.25
CA VAL A 190 0.04 -17.35 -0.83
C VAL A 190 1.15 -16.44 -0.36
N VAL A 191 1.34 -16.38 0.95
CA VAL A 191 2.54 -15.77 1.56
C VAL A 191 3.73 -16.63 1.14
N TRP A 192 4.53 -16.14 0.20
CA TRP A 192 5.83 -16.73 -0.12
C TRP A 192 6.78 -16.49 1.07
N CYS A 193 6.82 -17.44 2.00
CA CYS A 193 7.97 -17.58 2.90
C CYS A 193 9.12 -18.13 2.06
N GLY A 194 9.88 -17.26 1.41
CA GLY A 194 11.12 -17.63 0.76
C GLY A 194 12.00 -18.39 1.77
N GLN A 195 12.44 -19.60 1.41
CA GLN A 195 13.47 -20.32 2.15
C GLN A 195 14.80 -19.58 2.00
N GLY A 196 14.98 -18.56 2.81
CA GLY A 196 16.21 -17.82 2.97
C GLY A 196 16.30 -17.40 4.42
N HIS A 197 16.95 -18.25 5.23
CA HIS A 197 17.42 -18.02 6.60
C HIS A 197 16.58 -17.01 7.41
N ALA A 198 15.71 -17.55 8.24
CA ALA A 198 15.04 -16.81 9.30
C ALA A 198 16.09 -16.10 10.17
N ALA A 199 16.34 -14.83 9.89
CA ALA A 199 16.87 -13.94 10.90
C ALA A 199 15.73 -13.66 11.86
N ALA A 200 15.84 -14.24 13.06
CA ALA A 200 14.88 -14.18 14.12
C ALA A 200 14.38 -12.75 14.37
N GLY A 201 13.06 -12.57 14.49
CA GLY A 201 12.48 -11.50 15.27
C GLY A 201 11.80 -10.36 14.52
N VAL A 202 11.32 -10.51 13.29
CA VAL A 202 10.45 -9.47 12.68
C VAL A 202 9.01 -9.97 12.64
N PRO A 203 8.08 -9.38 13.44
CA PRO A 203 6.69 -9.72 13.35
C PRO A 203 6.09 -9.26 12.03
N CYS A 204 5.40 -10.16 11.32
CA CYS A 204 4.63 -9.84 10.12
C CYS A 204 3.37 -9.08 10.53
N TYR A 205 3.32 -7.77 10.33
CA TYR A 205 2.19 -6.91 10.72
C TYR A 205 1.02 -6.90 9.72
N THR A 206 0.97 -7.81 8.74
CA THR A 206 -0.06 -7.78 7.69
C THR A 206 -0.92 -9.04 7.55
N CYS A 207 -0.73 -10.07 8.37
CA CYS A 207 -1.59 -11.25 8.37
C CYS A 207 -2.51 -11.28 9.59
N GLY A 208 -3.75 -10.83 9.42
CA GLY A 208 -4.86 -11.17 10.30
C GLY A 208 -5.33 -12.62 10.07
N ALA A 209 -4.43 -13.59 10.06
CA ALA A 209 -4.75 -14.99 10.09
C ALA A 209 -4.45 -15.53 11.50
N THR A 210 -5.48 -15.83 12.25
CA THR A 210 -5.42 -16.59 13.48
C THR A 210 -4.77 -17.95 13.18
N SER A 211 -3.50 -18.11 13.55
CA SER A 211 -2.89 -19.43 13.61
C SER A 211 -3.49 -20.16 14.81
N GLU A 212 -4.40 -21.08 14.58
CA GLU A 212 -4.67 -22.13 15.54
C GLU A 212 -3.36 -22.91 15.77
N ASN A 213 -2.86 -22.79 16.97
CA ASN A 213 -1.67 -23.47 17.44
C ASN A 213 -2.02 -24.96 17.61
N PRO A 214 -1.48 -25.92 16.82
CA PRO A 214 -1.64 -27.33 17.14
C PRO A 214 -0.71 -27.61 18.33
N GLY A 215 -1.32 -27.83 19.48
CA GLY A 215 -0.64 -28.23 20.70
C GLY A 215 0.29 -29.43 20.52
N PRO A 216 1.23 -29.66 21.45
CA PRO A 216 2.26 -30.67 21.32
C PRO A 216 1.63 -32.10 21.34
N ARG A 217 1.93 -32.85 20.29
CA ARG A 217 1.58 -34.29 20.26
C ARG A 217 2.38 -35.01 21.32
N SER A 218 1.69 -35.50 22.34
CA SER A 218 2.26 -36.43 23.32
C SER A 218 2.68 -37.72 22.61
N SER A 219 3.98 -38.00 22.69
CA SER A 219 4.56 -39.31 22.35
C SER A 219 4.13 -40.34 23.40
N VAL A 220 3.26 -41.23 23.03
CA VAL A 220 3.02 -42.45 23.78
C VAL A 220 3.94 -43.54 23.22
N SER A 221 4.93 -43.92 23.99
CA SER A 221 5.75 -45.12 23.73
C SER A 221 4.93 -46.36 24.02
N PRO A 222 5.00 -47.43 23.23
CA PRO A 222 4.45 -48.74 23.61
C PRO A 222 5.48 -49.46 24.49
N GLY A 223 5.12 -49.65 25.74
CA GLY A 223 5.79 -50.60 26.59
C GLY A 223 5.24 -52.03 26.34
N MET A 224 6.16 -52.94 26.33
CA MET A 224 6.05 -54.42 26.31
C MET A 224 4.71 -55.02 26.61
#